data_b1cfe0b94975dc2554dada510238f77a
#
_entry.id   b1cfe0b94975dc2554dada510238f77a
#
_cell.length_a   1.000
_cell.length_b   1.000
_cell.length_c   1.000
_cell.angle_alpha   90.00
_cell.angle_beta   90.00
_cell.angle_gamma   90.00
#
_symmetry.space_group_name_H-M   'P 1'
#
loop_
_entity.id
_entity.type
_entity.pdbx_description
1 polymer ?
#
loop_
_entity_poly.entity_id
_entity_poly.type
_entity_poly.pdbx_seq_one_letter_code
_entity_poly.pdbx_strand_id
1 'polypeptide(L)'
;MRRFPLYFQLQMIKQTHQRFWRYGPLVLWILFISFASTSEFSAGNTSAILRPLLLWLFPNISESRLAAIHFLTRKAGHFTEYAVLAFLARRAFTTSSHAFLQRYWFQLALLLVVIYGLLDEFHQRFVPSRTASIYDSAIDIVGGLTVLLIFKFYEKNHREREIHS
;
A
#
# COMPACT_ATOMS: atom_id res chain seq x y z
N MET A 1 -32.97 -32.39 -4.58
CA MET A 1 -31.72 -31.56 -4.58
C MET A 1 -30.91 -31.88 -5.83
N ARG A 2 -30.82 -30.94 -6.77
CA ARG A 2 -30.04 -31.14 -8.00
C ARG A 2 -28.55 -30.96 -7.64
N ARG A 3 -27.78 -32.05 -7.67
CA ARG A 3 -26.30 -31.98 -7.57
C ARG A 3 -25.77 -31.39 -8.87
N PHE A 4 -25.11 -30.22 -8.77
CA PHE A 4 -24.41 -29.66 -9.91
C PHE A 4 -23.34 -30.67 -10.42
N PRO A 5 -23.11 -30.77 -11.75
CA PRO A 5 -22.09 -31.66 -12.30
C PRO A 5 -20.73 -31.35 -11.66
N LEU A 6 -19.94 -32.40 -11.36
CA LEU A 6 -18.62 -32.28 -10.74
C LEU A 6 -17.70 -31.27 -11.48
N TYR A 7 -17.79 -31.23 -12.79
CA TYR A 7 -17.07 -30.26 -13.64
C TYR A 7 -17.39 -28.81 -13.28
N PHE A 8 -18.67 -28.48 -13.03
CA PHE A 8 -19.09 -27.14 -12.64
C PHE A 8 -18.56 -26.78 -11.24
N GLN A 9 -18.58 -27.72 -10.30
CA GLN A 9 -18.01 -27.49 -8.96
C GLN A 9 -16.50 -27.22 -9.02
N LEU A 10 -15.76 -27.98 -9.83
CA LEU A 10 -14.32 -27.77 -10.01
C LEU A 10 -13.99 -26.41 -10.66
N GLN A 11 -14.78 -25.96 -11.62
CA GLN A 11 -14.63 -24.64 -12.22
C GLN A 11 -14.90 -23.53 -11.19
N MET A 12 -15.93 -23.64 -10.40
CA MET A 12 -16.26 -22.69 -9.34
C MET A 12 -15.12 -22.57 -8.31
N ILE A 13 -14.57 -23.71 -7.86
CA ILE A 13 -13.44 -23.73 -6.92
C ILE A 13 -12.22 -23.06 -7.54
N LYS A 14 -11.90 -23.34 -8.80
CA LYS A 14 -10.76 -22.73 -9.51
C LYS A 14 -10.92 -21.21 -9.64
N GLN A 15 -12.13 -20.73 -9.99
CA GLN A 15 -12.41 -19.32 -10.09
C GLN A 15 -12.31 -18.60 -8.74
N THR A 16 -12.84 -19.22 -7.67
CA THR A 16 -12.77 -18.66 -6.32
C THR A 16 -11.32 -18.56 -5.84
N HIS A 17 -10.53 -19.62 -6.05
CA HIS A 17 -9.11 -19.62 -5.73
C HIS A 17 -8.33 -18.53 -6.49
N GLN A 18 -8.59 -18.35 -7.79
CA GLN A 18 -7.98 -17.29 -8.58
C GLN A 18 -8.35 -15.89 -8.09
N ARG A 19 -9.62 -15.68 -7.71
CA ARG A 19 -10.08 -14.40 -7.13
C ARG A 19 -9.40 -14.11 -5.80
N PHE A 20 -9.28 -15.12 -4.94
CA PHE A 20 -8.60 -14.99 -3.65
C PHE A 20 -7.13 -14.55 -3.83
N TRP A 21 -6.37 -15.21 -4.69
CA TRP A 21 -4.97 -14.83 -4.94
C TRP A 21 -4.81 -13.48 -5.64
N ARG A 22 -5.82 -13.03 -6.38
CA ARG A 22 -5.83 -11.74 -7.06
C ARG A 22 -6.08 -10.59 -6.11
N TYR A 23 -7.12 -10.66 -5.30
CA TYR A 23 -7.58 -9.57 -4.44
C TYR A 23 -7.18 -9.74 -2.97
N GLY A 24 -6.94 -10.95 -2.51
CA GLY A 24 -6.59 -11.25 -1.12
C GLY A 24 -5.41 -10.44 -0.60
N PRO A 25 -4.26 -10.38 -1.30
CA PRO A 25 -3.13 -9.57 -0.87
C PRO A 25 -3.45 -8.08 -0.74
N LEU A 26 -4.27 -7.53 -1.65
CA LEU A 26 -4.71 -6.13 -1.57
C LEU A 26 -5.58 -5.89 -0.32
N VAL A 27 -6.55 -6.77 -0.07
CA VAL A 27 -7.44 -6.66 1.10
C VAL A 27 -6.64 -6.80 2.40
N LEU A 28 -5.73 -7.77 2.47
CA LEU A 28 -4.87 -7.97 3.64
C LEU A 28 -3.97 -6.75 3.89
N TRP A 29 -3.45 -6.13 2.83
CA TRP A 29 -2.62 -4.94 2.96
C TRP A 29 -3.42 -3.71 3.44
N ILE A 30 -4.64 -3.54 2.93
CA ILE A 30 -5.58 -2.52 3.41
C ILE A 30 -5.85 -2.69 4.92
N LEU A 31 -6.13 -3.92 5.36
CA LEU A 31 -6.31 -4.22 6.78
C LEU A 31 -5.04 -3.96 7.59
N PHE A 32 -3.86 -4.28 7.05
CA PHE A 32 -2.58 -3.99 7.68
C PHE A 32 -2.37 -2.48 7.86
N ILE A 33 -2.58 -1.65 6.83
CA ILE A 33 -2.48 -0.18 6.94
C ILE A 33 -3.46 0.32 8.01
N SER A 34 -4.72 -0.13 8.01
CA SER A 34 -5.71 0.26 9.03
C SER A 34 -5.25 -0.09 10.44
N PHE A 35 -4.63 -1.25 10.63
CA PHE A 35 -4.05 -1.67 11.91
C PHE A 35 -2.82 -0.82 12.26
N ALA A 36 -1.91 -0.58 11.31
CA ALA A 36 -0.72 0.24 11.50
C ALA A 36 -1.05 1.70 11.83
N SER A 37 -2.22 2.19 11.42
CA SER A 37 -2.74 3.52 11.76
C SER A 37 -3.26 3.66 13.19
N THR A 38 -3.38 2.57 13.94
CA THR A 38 -3.78 2.60 15.35
C THR A 38 -2.66 3.12 16.25
N SER A 39 -2.93 3.21 17.56
CA SER A 39 -1.97 3.63 18.59
C SER A 39 -0.74 2.74 18.71
N GLU A 40 -0.84 1.46 18.32
CA GLU A 40 0.24 0.48 18.45
C GLU A 40 1.51 0.88 17.69
N PHE A 41 1.36 1.48 16.51
CA PHE A 41 2.47 1.98 15.69
C PHE A 41 2.67 3.50 15.81
N SER A 42 2.27 4.09 16.96
CA SER A 42 2.48 5.51 17.22
C SER A 42 3.98 5.86 17.28
N ALA A 43 4.26 7.16 17.16
CA ALA A 43 5.63 7.68 17.27
C ALA A 43 6.31 7.29 18.58
N GLY A 44 5.55 7.23 19.70
CA GLY A 44 6.06 6.79 20.99
C GLY A 44 6.52 5.33 21.00
N ASN A 45 5.70 4.43 20.48
CA ASN A 45 6.02 2.99 20.46
C ASN A 45 7.17 2.70 19.49
N THR A 46 7.19 3.34 18.32
CA THR A 46 8.32 3.23 17.38
C THR A 46 9.61 3.79 17.98
N SER A 47 9.52 4.90 18.71
CA SER A 47 10.66 5.48 19.46
C SER A 47 11.22 4.54 20.51
N ALA A 48 10.35 3.84 21.24
CA ALA A 48 10.77 2.91 22.29
C ALA A 48 11.68 1.79 21.78
N ILE A 49 11.55 1.43 20.50
CA ILE A 49 12.38 0.40 19.85
C ILE A 49 13.59 1.05 19.16
N LEU A 50 13.34 2.10 18.37
CA LEU A 50 14.37 2.69 17.52
C LEU A 50 15.44 3.46 18.31
N ARG A 51 15.04 4.15 19.38
CA ARG A 51 15.96 4.92 20.22
C ARG A 51 17.06 4.08 20.89
N PRO A 52 16.76 2.99 21.61
CA PRO A 52 17.79 2.13 22.20
C PRO A 52 18.74 1.54 21.16
N LEU A 53 18.21 1.13 20.00
CA LEU A 53 19.01 0.60 18.90
C LEU A 53 19.98 1.64 18.36
N LEU A 54 19.52 2.88 18.14
CA LEU A 54 20.37 3.96 17.65
C LEU A 54 21.43 4.39 18.66
N LEU A 55 21.11 4.41 19.96
CA LEU A 55 22.06 4.72 21.02
C LEU A 55 23.09 3.60 21.19
N TRP A 56 22.72 2.35 20.97
CA TRP A 56 23.65 1.23 20.99
C TRP A 56 24.63 1.28 19.79
N LEU A 57 24.15 1.63 18.60
CA LEU A 57 25.00 1.75 17.40
C LEU A 57 25.83 3.04 17.39
N PHE A 58 25.28 4.12 17.93
CA PHE A 58 25.86 5.47 17.91
C PHE A 58 25.74 6.12 19.30
N PRO A 59 26.58 5.76 20.30
CA PRO A 59 26.41 6.23 21.68
C PRO A 59 26.42 7.75 21.85
N ASN A 60 27.07 8.47 20.95
CA ASN A 60 27.22 9.93 21.01
C ASN A 60 26.30 10.68 20.03
N ILE A 61 25.23 10.02 19.55
CA ILE A 61 24.27 10.67 18.65
C ILE A 61 23.52 11.79 19.39
N SER A 62 23.42 12.96 18.78
CA SER A 62 22.67 14.07 19.36
C SER A 62 21.15 13.83 19.30
N GLU A 63 20.40 14.40 20.25
CA GLU A 63 18.93 14.32 20.29
C GLU A 63 18.28 14.86 19.01
N SER A 64 18.87 15.90 18.40
CA SER A 64 18.39 16.45 17.12
C SER A 64 18.50 15.43 15.96
N ARG A 65 19.59 14.67 15.90
CA ARG A 65 19.76 13.59 14.91
C ARG A 65 18.81 12.43 15.16
N LEU A 66 18.63 12.05 16.43
CA LEU A 66 17.63 11.05 16.81
C LEU A 66 16.23 11.45 16.33
N ALA A 67 15.82 12.69 16.63
CA ALA A 67 14.52 13.21 16.17
C ALA A 67 14.39 13.21 14.64
N ALA A 68 15.45 13.60 13.92
CA ALA A 68 15.46 13.57 12.46
C ALA A 68 15.32 12.15 11.89
N ILE A 69 16.04 11.17 12.46
CA ILE A 69 15.93 9.77 12.01
C ILE A 69 14.53 9.23 12.29
N HIS A 70 13.96 9.50 13.45
CA HIS A 70 12.57 9.12 13.76
C HIS A 70 11.58 9.72 12.76
N PHE A 71 11.71 11.01 12.47
CA PHE A 71 10.86 11.68 11.50
C PHE A 71 10.97 11.03 10.12
N LEU A 72 12.20 10.83 9.62
CA LEU A 72 12.44 10.22 8.31
C LEU A 72 11.95 8.78 8.23
N THR A 73 12.14 7.98 9.28
CA THR A 73 11.66 6.59 9.34
C THR A 73 10.14 6.54 9.23
N ARG A 74 9.42 7.42 9.94
CA ARG A 74 7.95 7.52 9.80
C ARG A 74 7.53 7.89 8.38
N LYS A 75 8.15 8.92 7.79
CA LYS A 75 7.83 9.35 6.42
C LYS A 75 8.14 8.26 5.38
N ALA A 76 9.26 7.56 5.54
CA ALA A 76 9.58 6.39 4.72
C ALA A 76 8.58 5.24 4.90
N GLY A 77 8.08 5.02 6.12
CA GLY A 77 7.00 4.07 6.41
C GLY A 77 5.75 4.40 5.60
N HIS A 78 5.20 5.61 5.74
CA HIS A 78 4.04 6.08 4.98
C HIS A 78 4.24 5.92 3.47
N PHE A 79 5.32 6.44 2.93
CA PHE A 79 5.65 6.30 1.51
C PHE A 79 5.63 4.84 1.06
N THR A 80 6.27 3.93 1.82
CA THR A 80 6.39 2.52 1.47
C THR A 80 5.05 1.80 1.57
N GLU A 81 4.27 2.05 2.61
CA GLU A 81 2.94 1.46 2.80
C GLU A 81 2.03 1.74 1.61
N TYR A 82 2.00 2.97 1.13
CA TYR A 82 1.18 3.36 -0.01
C TYR A 82 1.78 2.98 -1.37
N ALA A 83 3.11 2.88 -1.47
CA ALA A 83 3.78 2.29 -2.63
C ALA A 83 3.37 0.82 -2.82
N VAL A 84 3.35 0.03 -1.73
CA VAL A 84 2.88 -1.36 -1.75
C VAL A 84 1.38 -1.45 -2.03
N LEU A 85 0.56 -0.57 -1.45
CA LEU A 85 -0.88 -0.49 -1.75
C LEU A 85 -1.13 -0.31 -3.24
N ALA A 86 -0.44 0.65 -3.86
CA ALA A 86 -0.54 0.95 -5.29
C ALA A 86 -0.10 -0.23 -6.16
N PHE A 87 1.00 -0.90 -5.80
CA PHE A 87 1.48 -2.11 -6.47
C PHE A 87 0.44 -3.23 -6.44
N LEU A 88 -0.14 -3.50 -5.26
CA LEU A 88 -1.14 -4.55 -5.08
C LEU A 88 -2.46 -4.21 -5.80
N ALA A 89 -2.87 -2.93 -5.78
CA ALA A 89 -4.04 -2.46 -6.53
C ALA A 89 -3.83 -2.63 -8.03
N ARG A 90 -2.68 -2.17 -8.58
CA ARG A 90 -2.33 -2.41 -9.99
C ARG A 90 -2.40 -3.89 -10.33
N ARG A 91 -1.72 -4.75 -9.56
CA ARG A 91 -1.72 -6.20 -9.77
C ARG A 91 -3.13 -6.76 -9.80
N ALA A 92 -3.98 -6.39 -8.83
CA ALA A 92 -5.35 -6.86 -8.74
C ALA A 92 -6.20 -6.42 -9.93
N PHE A 93 -6.04 -5.18 -10.40
CA PHE A 93 -6.84 -4.62 -11.48
C PHE A 93 -6.38 -5.09 -12.86
N THR A 94 -5.08 -5.14 -13.12
CA THR A 94 -4.55 -5.61 -14.41
C THR A 94 -4.81 -7.10 -14.65
N THR A 95 -4.84 -7.92 -13.58
CA THR A 95 -5.15 -9.36 -13.67
C THR A 95 -6.64 -9.68 -13.51
N SER A 96 -7.50 -8.66 -13.36
CA SER A 96 -8.94 -8.86 -13.19
C SER A 96 -9.59 -9.53 -14.41
N SER A 97 -10.69 -10.24 -14.19
CA SER A 97 -11.56 -10.72 -15.29
C SER A 97 -12.50 -9.63 -15.85
N HIS A 98 -12.56 -8.45 -15.21
CA HIS A 98 -13.39 -7.33 -15.63
C HIS A 98 -12.60 -6.37 -16.51
N ALA A 99 -12.99 -6.25 -17.80
CA ALA A 99 -12.32 -5.37 -18.76
C ALA A 99 -12.24 -3.90 -18.30
N PHE A 100 -13.24 -3.42 -17.56
CA PHE A 100 -13.24 -2.08 -17.00
C PHE A 100 -12.06 -1.87 -16.03
N LEU A 101 -11.79 -2.81 -15.11
CA LEU A 101 -10.67 -2.71 -14.16
C LEU A 101 -9.32 -2.77 -14.89
N GLN A 102 -9.20 -3.62 -15.90
CA GLN A 102 -7.99 -3.70 -16.73
C GLN A 102 -7.73 -2.40 -17.49
N ARG A 103 -8.78 -1.85 -18.11
CA ARG A 103 -8.69 -0.63 -18.94
C ARG A 103 -8.31 0.61 -18.13
N TYR A 104 -8.89 0.75 -16.93
CA TYR A 104 -8.73 1.92 -16.06
C TYR A 104 -7.88 1.64 -14.82
N TRP A 105 -6.99 0.65 -14.88
CA TRP A 105 -6.21 0.20 -13.74
C TRP A 105 -5.44 1.33 -13.03
N PHE A 106 -4.85 2.25 -13.81
CA PHE A 106 -4.05 3.36 -13.29
C PHE A 106 -4.92 4.35 -12.51
N GLN A 107 -6.02 4.80 -13.12
CA GLN A 107 -6.93 5.77 -12.50
C GLN A 107 -7.58 5.19 -11.24
N LEU A 108 -8.00 3.92 -11.31
CA LEU A 108 -8.65 3.23 -10.18
C LEU A 108 -7.67 2.96 -9.04
N ALA A 109 -6.44 2.56 -9.34
CA ALA A 109 -5.41 2.37 -8.32
C ALA A 109 -5.00 3.70 -7.68
N LEU A 110 -4.84 4.76 -8.47
CA LEU A 110 -4.56 6.10 -7.95
C LEU A 110 -5.72 6.62 -7.09
N LEU A 111 -6.95 6.46 -7.53
CA LEU A 111 -8.13 6.85 -6.75
C LEU A 111 -8.19 6.11 -5.41
N LEU A 112 -7.90 4.81 -5.40
CA LEU A 112 -7.83 4.03 -4.17
C LEU A 112 -6.75 4.58 -3.21
N VAL A 113 -5.55 4.86 -3.71
CA VAL A 113 -4.45 5.45 -2.92
C VAL A 113 -4.86 6.80 -2.33
N VAL A 114 -5.45 7.69 -3.13
CA VAL A 114 -5.87 9.03 -2.68
C VAL A 114 -6.96 8.93 -1.61
N ILE A 115 -8.02 8.16 -1.89
CA ILE A 115 -9.13 8.02 -0.93
C ILE A 115 -8.62 7.41 0.37
N TYR A 116 -7.79 6.35 0.27
CA TYR A 116 -7.33 5.64 1.46
C TYR A 116 -6.34 6.49 2.28
N GLY A 117 -5.44 7.24 1.64
CA GLY A 117 -4.53 8.16 2.33
C GLY A 117 -5.26 9.30 3.06
N LEU A 118 -6.35 9.82 2.49
CA LEU A 118 -7.18 10.82 3.17
C LEU A 118 -7.98 10.22 4.33
N LEU A 119 -8.51 8.99 4.16
CA LEU A 119 -9.25 8.28 5.21
C LEU A 119 -8.33 7.89 6.37
N ASP A 120 -7.10 7.51 6.09
CA ASP A 120 -6.10 7.18 7.10
C ASP A 120 -5.79 8.37 8.00
N GLU A 121 -5.49 9.53 7.42
CA GLU A 121 -5.28 10.76 8.16
C GLU A 121 -6.54 11.23 8.92
N PHE A 122 -7.71 11.07 8.33
CA PHE A 122 -8.97 11.33 9.01
C PHE A 122 -9.14 10.43 10.25
N HIS A 123 -8.85 9.14 10.12
CA HIS A 123 -8.88 8.19 11.23
C HIS A 123 -7.86 8.56 12.33
N GLN A 124 -6.64 8.94 11.95
CA GLN A 124 -5.58 9.31 12.87
C GLN A 124 -5.93 10.53 13.74
N ARG A 125 -6.82 11.42 13.30
CA ARG A 125 -7.33 12.54 14.14
C ARG A 125 -8.04 12.09 15.41
N PHE A 126 -8.61 10.90 15.41
CA PHE A 126 -9.31 10.33 16.55
C PHE A 126 -8.42 9.45 17.44
N VAL A 127 -7.14 9.26 17.08
CA VAL A 127 -6.18 8.48 17.85
C VAL A 127 -5.29 9.42 18.67
N PRO A 128 -5.42 9.47 20.02
CA PRO A 128 -4.74 10.47 20.86
C PRO A 128 -3.22 10.49 20.75
N SER A 129 -2.61 9.33 20.42
CA SER A 129 -1.15 9.17 20.26
C SER A 129 -0.62 9.51 18.87
N ARG A 130 -1.50 9.92 17.94
CA ARG A 130 -1.17 10.27 16.55
C ARG A 130 -1.33 11.77 16.31
N THR A 131 -0.44 12.30 15.50
CA THR A 131 -0.54 13.68 15.00
C THR A 131 -0.93 13.61 13.53
N ALA A 132 -2.22 13.77 13.24
CA ALA A 132 -2.72 13.81 11.88
C ALA A 132 -2.14 15.02 11.13
N SER A 133 -1.67 14.82 9.91
CA SER A 133 -1.04 15.85 9.09
C SER A 133 -1.40 15.67 7.61
N ILE A 134 -1.94 16.68 7.00
CA ILE A 134 -2.21 16.66 5.55
C ILE A 134 -0.95 16.39 4.71
N TYR A 135 0.22 16.70 5.27
CA TYR A 135 1.51 16.36 4.63
C TYR A 135 1.76 14.86 4.61
N ASP A 136 1.21 14.07 5.55
CA ASP A 136 1.34 12.62 5.56
C ASP A 136 0.49 12.02 4.44
N SER A 137 -0.76 12.48 4.24
CA SER A 137 -1.54 12.11 3.05
C SER A 137 -0.82 12.46 1.74
N ALA A 138 -0.12 13.58 1.67
CA ALA A 138 0.63 13.93 0.47
C ALA A 138 1.79 12.94 0.21
N ILE A 139 2.51 12.52 1.25
CA ILE A 139 3.58 11.50 1.16
C ILE A 139 3.02 10.16 0.72
N ASP A 140 1.88 9.76 1.26
CA ASP A 140 1.15 8.54 0.91
C ASP A 140 0.81 8.52 -0.59
N ILE A 141 0.20 9.62 -1.07
CA ILE A 141 -0.16 9.77 -2.48
C ILE A 141 1.09 9.75 -3.37
N VAL A 142 2.17 10.44 -2.98
CA VAL A 142 3.43 10.44 -3.73
C VAL A 142 4.03 9.03 -3.78
N GLY A 143 4.03 8.27 -2.68
CA GLY A 143 4.48 6.89 -2.64
C GLY A 143 3.74 6.00 -3.63
N GLY A 144 2.41 6.03 -3.58
CA GLY A 144 1.57 5.28 -4.49
C GLY A 144 1.72 5.71 -5.95
N LEU A 145 1.68 7.03 -6.22
CA LEU A 145 1.83 7.58 -7.56
C LEU A 145 3.18 7.20 -8.19
N THR A 146 4.27 7.22 -7.41
CA THR A 146 5.61 6.84 -7.89
C THR A 146 5.59 5.44 -8.49
N VAL A 147 5.05 4.46 -7.77
CA VAL A 147 4.97 3.08 -8.25
C VAL A 147 4.08 2.97 -9.49
N LEU A 148 2.91 3.63 -9.49
CA LEU A 148 1.99 3.59 -10.64
C LEU A 148 2.63 4.19 -11.90
N LEU A 149 3.39 5.28 -11.77
CA LEU A 149 4.10 5.90 -12.90
C LEU A 149 5.22 5.01 -13.42
N ILE A 150 6.03 4.39 -12.54
CA ILE A 150 7.08 3.44 -12.96
C ILE A 150 6.48 2.34 -13.83
N PHE A 151 5.38 1.72 -13.41
CA PHE A 151 4.74 0.66 -14.19
C PHE A 151 4.10 1.17 -15.49
N LYS A 152 3.49 2.35 -15.48
CA LYS A 152 2.90 2.94 -16.68
C LYS A 152 3.96 3.24 -17.75
N PHE A 153 5.13 3.78 -17.34
CA PHE A 153 6.24 4.02 -18.24
C PHE A 153 6.85 2.71 -18.76
N TYR A 154 7.00 1.71 -17.90
CA TYR A 154 7.48 0.40 -18.30
C TYR A 154 6.58 -0.25 -19.36
N GLU A 155 5.26 -0.24 -19.15
CA GLU A 155 4.28 -0.80 -20.09
C GLU A 155 4.26 -0.03 -21.43
N LYS A 156 4.44 1.29 -21.40
CA LYS A 156 4.55 2.10 -22.60
C LYS A 156 5.79 1.71 -23.42
N ASN A 157 6.95 1.69 -22.78
CA ASN A 157 8.22 1.39 -23.46
C ASN A 157 8.25 -0.05 -24.01
N HIS A 158 7.61 -1.00 -23.32
CA HIS A 158 7.53 -2.38 -23.81
C HIS A 158 6.69 -2.48 -25.07
N ARG A 159 5.54 -1.81 -25.13
CA ARG A 159 4.67 -1.76 -26.32
C ARG A 159 5.36 -1.11 -27.53
N GLU A 160 6.11 -0.04 -27.30
CA GLU A 160 6.86 0.63 -28.39
C GLU A 160 7.92 -0.28 -29.00
N ARG A 161 8.61 -1.09 -28.19
CA ARG A 161 9.59 -2.07 -28.67
C ARG A 161 8.97 -3.20 -29.50
N GLU A 162 7.79 -3.70 -29.10
CA GLU A 162 7.08 -4.75 -29.83
C GLU A 162 6.56 -4.28 -31.20
N ILE A 163 6.30 -2.96 -31.38
CA ILE A 163 5.86 -2.40 -32.66
C ILE A 163 7.04 -2.23 -33.63
N HIS A 164 8.26 -2.09 -33.11
CA HIS A 164 9.46 -1.84 -33.92
C HIS A 164 10.35 -3.08 -34.13
N SER A 165 9.95 -4.24 -33.58
CA SER A 165 10.59 -5.55 -33.78
C SER A 165 9.83 -6.40 -34.81
#